data_ea9b5baa9115e826248d568df39ee49a
#
_entry.id   ea9b5baa9115e826248d568df39ee49a
#
_cell.length_a   1.000
_cell.length_b   1.000
_cell.length_c   1.000
_cell.angle_alpha   90.00
_cell.angle_beta   90.00
_cell.angle_gamma   90.00
#
_symmetry.space_group_name_H-M   'P 1'
#
loop_
_entity.id
_entity.type
_entity.pdbx_description
1 polymer ?
#
loop_
_entity_poly.entity_id
_entity_poly.type
_entity_poly.pdbx_seq_one_letter_code
_entity_poly.pdbx_strand_id
1 'polypeptide(L)'
;CAKCDSGNIQEIFAADSKIAVCDPVYPVYVDTNVMAGRTGTYDAKTETWSNVIYMPCTKETNFAPVLPEETPDIIYLCFPNNPTGSTITKAQLQEWVDYANRVGAVIIYDSAYEAYISESDVPHTIYECEGARTCAIELRSFSKNAGFTGVRLGATVIPKDLKSGDVMLHSLWARRHGTKYNGAPYIVQRAGEAVYSEAGKAQLKDQVAYYMNNAKTIKQGLKDAGYNVS
;
A
#
# COMPACT_ATOMS: atom_id res chain seq x y z
N CYS A 1 6.99 10.74 -3.28
CA CYS A 1 7.09 9.28 -3.39
C CYS A 1 6.00 8.62 -2.53
N ALA A 2 5.69 7.34 -2.79
CA ALA A 2 4.63 6.64 -2.04
C ALA A 2 4.79 6.77 -0.52
N LYS A 3 6.02 6.71 0.02
CA LYS A 3 6.26 6.96 1.45
C LYS A 3 5.83 8.35 1.89
N CYS A 4 6.11 9.39 1.08
CA CYS A 4 5.69 10.76 1.42
C CYS A 4 4.16 10.88 1.35
N ASP A 5 3.55 10.24 0.35
CA ASP A 5 2.10 10.29 0.16
C ASP A 5 1.39 9.48 1.25
N SER A 6 1.88 8.28 1.60
CA SER A 6 1.33 7.49 2.71
C SER A 6 1.41 8.22 4.05
N GLY A 7 2.46 9.02 4.26
CA GLY A 7 2.64 9.85 5.45
C GLY A 7 1.77 11.11 5.47
N ASN A 8 1.27 11.55 4.33
CA ASN A 8 0.54 12.80 4.20
C ASN A 8 -0.97 12.60 3.91
N ILE A 9 -1.34 11.49 3.28
CA ILE A 9 -2.73 11.23 2.88
C ILE A 9 -3.68 11.22 4.08
N GLN A 10 -3.18 10.81 5.23
CA GLN A 10 -3.94 10.78 6.47
C GLN A 10 -4.44 12.18 6.91
N GLU A 11 -3.84 13.28 6.41
CA GLU A 11 -4.25 14.64 6.75
C GLU A 11 -5.63 15.05 6.18
N ILE A 12 -6.16 14.29 5.22
CA ILE A 12 -7.51 14.54 4.68
C ILE A 12 -8.62 13.80 5.45
N PHE A 13 -8.26 13.01 6.45
CA PHE A 13 -9.19 12.27 7.31
C PHE A 13 -9.37 12.96 8.68
N ALA A 14 -10.45 12.64 9.37
CA ALA A 14 -10.73 13.17 10.70
C ALA A 14 -9.67 12.76 11.73
N ALA A 15 -9.46 13.58 12.74
CA ALA A 15 -8.44 13.36 13.77
C ALA A 15 -8.69 12.11 14.63
N ASP A 16 -9.94 11.70 14.75
CA ASP A 16 -10.42 10.54 15.51
C ASP A 16 -10.61 9.28 14.63
N SER A 17 -10.30 9.36 13.33
CA SER A 17 -10.41 8.20 12.44
C SER A 17 -9.60 7.01 12.94
N LYS A 18 -10.27 5.87 13.04
CA LYS A 18 -9.66 4.60 13.43
C LYS A 18 -9.00 3.92 12.23
N ILE A 19 -7.78 3.44 12.42
CA ILE A 19 -7.03 2.78 11.36
C ILE A 19 -6.94 1.27 11.59
N ALA A 20 -6.96 0.50 10.50
CA ALA A 20 -6.63 -0.92 10.49
C ALA A 20 -5.36 -1.16 9.66
N VAL A 21 -4.45 -1.98 10.17
CA VAL A 21 -3.18 -2.33 9.54
C VAL A 21 -2.95 -3.83 9.60
N CYS A 22 -2.30 -4.40 8.58
CA CYS A 22 -1.77 -5.76 8.68
C CYS A 22 -0.73 -5.84 9.80
N ASP A 23 -0.55 -7.01 10.40
CA ASP A 23 0.49 -7.25 11.39
C ASP A 23 1.21 -8.58 11.06
N PRO A 24 2.48 -8.54 10.62
CA PRO A 24 3.35 -7.37 10.49
C PRO A 24 3.06 -6.51 9.23
N VAL A 25 3.45 -5.24 9.33
CA VAL A 25 3.24 -4.25 8.26
C VAL A 25 4.43 -3.29 8.14
N TYR A 26 4.47 -2.52 7.07
CA TYR A 26 5.38 -1.40 6.92
C TYR A 26 5.12 -0.33 8.00
N PRO A 27 6.10 -0.06 8.91
CA PRO A 27 5.87 0.74 10.13
C PRO A 27 5.33 2.15 9.87
N VAL A 28 5.62 2.71 8.70
CA VAL A 28 5.23 4.09 8.34
C VAL A 28 3.71 4.31 8.43
N TYR A 29 2.89 3.29 8.21
CA TYR A 29 1.42 3.46 8.30
C TYR A 29 0.99 3.73 9.76
N VAL A 30 1.60 3.06 10.72
CA VAL A 30 1.36 3.32 12.14
C VAL A 30 2.01 4.64 12.55
N ASP A 31 3.30 4.82 12.25
CA ASP A 31 4.10 5.98 12.67
C ASP A 31 3.48 7.31 12.23
N THR A 32 2.97 7.38 11.00
CA THR A 32 2.37 8.62 10.48
C THR A 32 1.06 8.96 11.20
N ASN A 33 0.28 7.96 11.61
CA ASN A 33 -0.92 8.15 12.39
C ASN A 33 -0.60 8.46 13.87
N VAL A 34 0.50 7.94 14.40
CA VAL A 34 1.04 8.37 15.72
C VAL A 34 1.42 9.84 15.68
N MET A 35 2.18 10.26 14.67
CA MET A 35 2.55 11.68 14.49
C MET A 35 1.34 12.60 14.32
N ALA A 36 0.23 12.07 13.78
CA ALA A 36 -1.03 12.79 13.64
C ALA A 36 -1.88 12.80 14.95
N GLY A 37 -1.47 12.06 15.98
CA GLY A 37 -2.15 12.03 17.27
C GLY A 37 -3.45 11.20 17.31
N ARG A 38 -3.69 10.31 16.32
CA ARG A 38 -4.95 9.55 16.23
C ARG A 38 -4.91 8.13 16.77
N THR A 39 -3.76 7.66 17.19
CA THR A 39 -3.55 6.25 17.59
C THR A 39 -3.92 5.94 19.05
N GLY A 40 -4.31 6.93 19.82
CA GLY A 40 -4.66 6.75 21.23
C GLY A 40 -3.43 6.57 22.13
N THR A 41 -3.54 5.68 23.12
CA THR A 41 -2.49 5.41 24.11
C THR A 41 -1.66 4.20 23.71
N TYR A 42 -0.34 4.28 23.88
CA TYR A 42 0.56 3.15 23.65
C TYR A 42 0.61 2.23 24.88
N ASP A 43 0.42 0.95 24.68
CA ASP A 43 0.64 -0.10 25.67
C ASP A 43 2.00 -0.77 25.44
N ALA A 44 2.94 -0.53 26.35
CA ALA A 44 4.29 -1.09 26.25
C ALA A 44 4.37 -2.61 26.52
N LYS A 45 3.31 -3.24 27.05
CA LYS A 45 3.28 -4.69 27.27
C LYS A 45 2.93 -5.46 26.01
N THR A 46 1.99 -4.93 25.23
CA THR A 46 1.53 -5.53 23.98
C THR A 46 2.19 -4.90 22.76
N GLU A 47 2.93 -3.81 22.96
CA GLU A 47 3.57 -3.00 21.92
C GLU A 47 2.55 -2.48 20.89
N THR A 48 1.33 -2.17 21.33
CA THR A 48 0.20 -1.74 20.48
C THR A 48 -0.34 -0.38 20.88
N TRP A 49 -1.04 0.27 19.96
CA TRP A 49 -1.78 1.51 20.16
C TRP A 49 -3.27 1.23 20.29
N SER A 50 -3.93 1.84 21.28
CA SER A 50 -5.32 1.53 21.66
C SER A 50 -6.36 1.87 20.57
N ASN A 51 -6.05 2.76 19.63
CA ASN A 51 -6.94 3.16 18.53
C ASN A 51 -6.46 2.64 17.16
N VAL A 52 -5.68 1.56 17.15
CA VAL A 52 -5.21 0.88 15.95
C VAL A 52 -5.71 -0.55 15.97
N ILE A 53 -6.38 -0.96 14.91
CA ILE A 53 -6.81 -2.33 14.68
C ILE A 53 -5.66 -3.07 13.99
N TYR A 54 -5.07 -4.03 14.67
CA TYR A 54 -4.02 -4.89 14.11
C TYR A 54 -4.67 -6.15 13.55
N MET A 55 -4.43 -6.42 12.28
CA MET A 55 -4.96 -7.57 11.54
C MET A 55 -3.86 -8.63 11.39
N PRO A 56 -3.85 -9.70 12.21
CA PRO A 56 -2.76 -10.67 12.19
C PRO A 56 -2.62 -11.34 10.81
N CYS A 57 -1.40 -11.35 10.29
CA CYS A 57 -1.00 -12.05 9.07
C CYS A 57 -0.09 -13.21 9.47
N THR A 58 -0.68 -14.36 9.77
CA THR A 58 0.03 -15.53 10.32
C THR A 58 0.26 -16.59 9.25
N LYS A 59 1.06 -17.60 9.59
CA LYS A 59 1.29 -18.76 8.73
C LYS A 59 -0.02 -19.50 8.41
N GLU A 60 -0.93 -19.59 9.38
CA GLU A 60 -2.22 -20.27 9.28
C GLU A 60 -3.14 -19.59 8.27
N THR A 61 -3.04 -18.26 8.14
CA THR A 61 -3.78 -17.47 7.14
C THR A 61 -3.00 -17.27 5.84
N ASN A 62 -1.87 -17.98 5.67
CA ASN A 62 -0.93 -17.75 4.56
C ASN A 62 -0.50 -16.28 4.45
N PHE A 63 -0.34 -15.63 5.58
CA PHE A 63 0.01 -14.21 5.74
C PHE A 63 -1.00 -13.23 5.09
N ALA A 64 -2.21 -13.68 4.79
CA ALA A 64 -3.31 -12.81 4.40
C ALA A 64 -4.05 -12.30 5.64
N PRO A 65 -4.42 -11.00 5.71
CA PRO A 65 -5.21 -10.48 6.81
C PRO A 65 -6.65 -10.96 6.74
N VAL A 66 -7.27 -11.10 7.91
CA VAL A 66 -8.70 -11.41 8.04
C VAL A 66 -9.47 -10.11 8.30
N LEU A 67 -10.70 -10.03 7.81
CA LEU A 67 -11.58 -8.88 8.05
C LEU A 67 -11.74 -8.64 9.55
N PRO A 68 -11.56 -7.40 10.04
CA PRO A 68 -11.61 -7.09 11.46
C PRO A 68 -13.06 -7.13 11.97
N GLU A 69 -13.23 -7.50 13.25
CA GLU A 69 -14.53 -7.43 13.93
C GLU A 69 -14.94 -5.98 14.21
N GLU A 70 -13.96 -5.15 14.55
CA GLU A 70 -14.14 -3.73 14.80
C GLU A 70 -14.07 -2.95 13.48
N THR A 71 -14.98 -1.98 13.29
CA THR A 71 -15.07 -1.19 12.07
C THR A 71 -14.00 -0.09 12.04
N PRO A 72 -13.05 -0.12 11.07
CA PRO A 72 -12.13 0.98 10.84
C PRO A 72 -12.74 2.07 9.94
N ASP A 73 -12.17 3.27 9.99
CA ASP A 73 -12.40 4.33 8.99
C ASP A 73 -11.39 4.24 7.84
N ILE A 74 -10.17 3.81 8.15
CA ILE A 74 -9.06 3.71 7.19
C ILE A 74 -8.44 2.32 7.28
N ILE A 75 -8.27 1.67 6.14
CA ILE A 75 -7.65 0.33 6.04
C ILE A 75 -6.38 0.46 5.21
N TYR A 76 -5.21 0.17 5.79
CA TYR A 76 -3.96 0.09 5.04
C TYR A 76 -3.72 -1.34 4.56
N LEU A 77 -3.66 -1.52 3.25
CA LEU A 77 -3.29 -2.77 2.60
C LEU A 77 -2.06 -2.55 1.71
N CYS A 78 -1.10 -3.43 1.78
CA CYS A 78 0.10 -3.42 0.95
C CYS A 78 0.32 -4.82 0.37
N PHE A 79 0.18 -4.97 -0.94
CA PHE A 79 0.42 -6.26 -1.60
C PHE A 79 1.14 -6.07 -2.94
N PRO A 80 2.27 -6.78 -3.13
CA PRO A 80 2.96 -7.65 -2.16
C PRO A 80 3.31 -6.92 -0.85
N ASN A 81 3.16 -7.61 0.29
CA ASN A 81 3.30 -6.99 1.60
C ASN A 81 4.78 -6.77 1.99
N ASN A 82 5.05 -5.68 2.65
CA ASN A 82 6.27 -5.44 3.40
C ASN A 82 5.97 -5.62 4.90
N PRO A 83 6.55 -6.63 5.63
CA PRO A 83 7.80 -7.33 5.30
C PRO A 83 7.65 -8.76 4.76
N THR A 84 6.43 -9.33 4.69
CA THR A 84 6.24 -10.78 4.48
C THR A 84 6.47 -11.23 3.02
N GLY A 85 6.33 -10.31 2.07
CA GLY A 85 6.32 -10.64 0.64
C GLY A 85 5.03 -11.34 0.16
N SER A 86 4.06 -11.54 1.06
CA SER A 86 2.81 -12.19 0.72
C SER A 86 1.96 -11.37 -0.25
N THR A 87 1.16 -12.07 -1.02
CA THR A 87 0.15 -11.53 -1.93
C THR A 87 -1.22 -12.04 -1.56
N ILE A 88 -2.26 -11.42 -2.07
CA ILE A 88 -3.64 -11.91 -1.99
C ILE A 88 -4.23 -12.01 -3.40
N THR A 89 -5.11 -12.97 -3.60
CA THR A 89 -5.80 -13.15 -4.88
C THR A 89 -6.78 -12.01 -5.15
N LYS A 90 -7.19 -11.87 -6.40
CA LYS A 90 -8.22 -10.90 -6.76
C LYS A 90 -9.53 -11.13 -6.00
N ALA A 91 -9.90 -12.40 -5.75
CA ALA A 91 -11.10 -12.72 -4.98
C ALA A 91 -10.99 -12.23 -3.53
N GLN A 92 -9.85 -12.46 -2.88
CA GLN A 92 -9.60 -11.95 -1.53
C GLN A 92 -9.57 -10.42 -1.48
N LEU A 93 -8.96 -9.75 -2.47
CA LEU A 93 -8.98 -8.29 -2.52
C LEU A 93 -10.38 -7.74 -2.78
N GLN A 94 -11.22 -8.45 -3.55
CA GLN A 94 -12.64 -8.09 -3.74
C GLN A 94 -13.41 -8.11 -2.43
N GLU A 95 -13.17 -9.09 -1.55
CA GLU A 95 -13.81 -9.13 -0.22
C GLU A 95 -13.49 -7.87 0.61
N TRP A 96 -12.26 -7.35 0.52
CA TRP A 96 -11.86 -6.10 1.17
C TRP A 96 -12.56 -4.88 0.58
N VAL A 97 -12.71 -4.84 -0.73
CA VAL A 97 -13.44 -3.75 -1.42
C VAL A 97 -14.91 -3.76 -1.05
N ASP A 98 -15.53 -4.94 -1.02
CA ASP A 98 -16.93 -5.11 -0.64
C ASP A 98 -17.15 -4.74 0.84
N TYR A 99 -16.22 -5.16 1.71
CA TYR A 99 -16.24 -4.80 3.12
C TYR A 99 -16.14 -3.27 3.30
N ALA A 100 -15.15 -2.63 2.69
CA ALA A 100 -14.94 -1.19 2.81
C ALA A 100 -16.16 -0.38 2.34
N ASN A 101 -16.74 -0.74 1.19
CA ASN A 101 -17.97 -0.11 0.70
C ASN A 101 -19.16 -0.32 1.66
N ARG A 102 -19.28 -1.51 2.26
CA ARG A 102 -20.36 -1.84 3.20
C ARG A 102 -20.28 -1.01 4.50
N VAL A 103 -19.07 -0.82 5.03
CA VAL A 103 -18.87 -0.14 6.32
C VAL A 103 -18.54 1.35 6.16
N GLY A 104 -18.32 1.84 4.94
CA GLY A 104 -17.96 3.23 4.66
C GLY A 104 -16.50 3.55 4.94
N ALA A 105 -15.61 2.55 5.02
CA ALA A 105 -14.18 2.72 5.20
C ALA A 105 -13.46 3.08 3.90
N VAL A 106 -12.29 3.70 4.01
CA VAL A 106 -11.41 3.98 2.87
C VAL A 106 -10.18 3.08 2.92
N ILE A 107 -9.94 2.33 1.85
CA ILE A 107 -8.72 1.55 1.68
C ILE A 107 -7.61 2.46 1.13
N ILE A 108 -6.46 2.48 1.80
CA ILE A 108 -5.20 2.99 1.28
C ILE A 108 -4.39 1.79 0.82
N TYR A 109 -4.37 1.58 -0.50
CA TYR A 109 -3.71 0.43 -1.12
C TYR A 109 -2.32 0.83 -1.61
N ASP A 110 -1.27 0.29 -0.97
CA ASP A 110 0.12 0.52 -1.38
C ASP A 110 0.58 -0.57 -2.34
N SER A 111 0.72 -0.21 -3.61
CA SER A 111 1.18 -1.08 -4.70
C SER A 111 2.67 -0.88 -5.05
N ALA A 112 3.49 -0.49 -4.07
CA ALA A 112 4.91 -0.20 -4.30
C ALA A 112 5.72 -1.38 -4.87
N TYR A 113 5.25 -2.60 -4.67
CA TYR A 113 5.89 -3.84 -5.11
C TYR A 113 5.16 -4.56 -6.25
N GLU A 114 4.16 -3.96 -6.87
CA GLU A 114 3.30 -4.58 -7.90
C GLU A 114 4.09 -5.18 -9.09
N ALA A 115 5.23 -4.58 -9.43
CA ALA A 115 6.06 -5.06 -10.54
C ALA A 115 6.70 -6.44 -10.29
N TYR A 116 6.68 -6.92 -9.06
CA TYR A 116 7.22 -8.24 -8.67
C TYR A 116 6.16 -9.34 -8.66
N ILE A 117 4.89 -9.01 -8.91
CA ILE A 117 3.81 -9.98 -9.04
C ILE A 117 4.05 -10.83 -10.30
N SER A 118 4.02 -12.15 -10.13
CA SER A 118 4.18 -13.13 -11.21
C SER A 118 2.96 -14.04 -11.38
N GLU A 119 2.08 -14.06 -10.40
CA GLU A 119 0.89 -14.88 -10.35
C GLU A 119 -0.25 -14.19 -11.11
N SER A 120 -0.95 -14.96 -11.95
CA SER A 120 -2.00 -14.43 -12.83
C SER A 120 -3.32 -14.06 -12.12
N ASP A 121 -3.52 -14.55 -10.90
CA ASP A 121 -4.71 -14.31 -10.07
C ASP A 121 -4.50 -13.21 -9.03
N VAL A 122 -3.29 -12.63 -8.95
CA VAL A 122 -2.94 -11.51 -8.09
C VAL A 122 -3.07 -10.20 -8.85
N PRO A 123 -3.91 -9.26 -8.40
CA PRO A 123 -4.12 -8.01 -9.12
C PRO A 123 -2.91 -7.06 -8.99
N HIS A 124 -2.60 -6.35 -10.08
CA HIS A 124 -1.57 -5.30 -10.11
C HIS A 124 -2.07 -3.94 -9.64
N THR A 125 -3.37 -3.78 -9.51
CA THR A 125 -4.03 -2.57 -9.00
C THR A 125 -5.33 -2.96 -8.30
N ILE A 126 -5.68 -2.23 -7.23
CA ILE A 126 -6.96 -2.44 -6.55
C ILE A 126 -8.15 -2.17 -7.48
N TYR A 127 -7.95 -1.34 -8.51
CA TYR A 127 -9.01 -0.98 -9.46
C TYR A 127 -9.38 -2.09 -10.46
N GLU A 128 -8.73 -3.26 -10.38
CA GLU A 128 -9.21 -4.49 -11.01
C GLU A 128 -10.42 -5.10 -10.26
N CYS A 129 -10.66 -4.68 -9.03
CA CYS A 129 -11.82 -5.08 -8.23
C CYS A 129 -13.01 -4.15 -8.48
N GLU A 130 -14.21 -4.76 -8.60
CA GLU A 130 -15.45 -4.00 -8.79
C GLU A 130 -15.75 -3.16 -7.52
N GLY A 131 -16.19 -1.91 -7.72
CA GLY A 131 -16.48 -1.00 -6.60
C GLY A 131 -15.26 -0.36 -5.94
N ALA A 132 -14.02 -0.69 -6.33
CA ALA A 132 -12.82 -0.10 -5.71
C ALA A 132 -12.72 1.42 -5.88
N ARG A 133 -13.30 1.97 -6.97
CA ARG A 133 -13.26 3.42 -7.23
C ARG A 133 -14.06 4.25 -6.22
N THR A 134 -14.95 3.64 -5.48
CA THR A 134 -15.78 4.30 -4.45
C THR A 134 -15.24 4.18 -3.03
N CYS A 135 -14.21 3.34 -2.81
CA CYS A 135 -13.67 3.11 -1.48
C CYS A 135 -12.13 3.06 -1.39
N ALA A 136 -11.38 3.20 -2.50
CA ALA A 136 -9.95 3.01 -2.46
C ALA A 136 -9.12 4.18 -3.02
N ILE A 137 -8.00 4.44 -2.35
CA ILE A 137 -6.89 5.30 -2.78
C ILE A 137 -5.70 4.40 -3.05
N GLU A 138 -5.04 4.52 -4.20
CA GLU A 138 -3.86 3.72 -4.53
C GLU A 138 -2.59 4.57 -4.52
N LEU A 139 -1.54 4.05 -3.85
CA LEU A 139 -0.21 4.64 -3.81
C LEU A 139 0.72 3.85 -4.73
N ARG A 140 1.32 4.54 -5.70
CA ARG A 140 2.30 3.98 -6.64
C ARG A 140 3.70 4.50 -6.36
N SER A 141 4.71 3.64 -6.50
CA SER A 141 6.11 3.98 -6.23
C SER A 141 7.04 3.56 -7.36
N PHE A 142 7.89 4.48 -7.78
CA PHE A 142 9.02 4.18 -8.69
C PHE A 142 10.28 3.73 -7.94
N SER A 143 10.23 3.74 -6.60
CA SER A 143 11.41 3.43 -5.77
C SER A 143 11.92 2.00 -5.94
N LYS A 144 11.00 1.05 -6.20
CA LYS A 144 11.33 -0.38 -6.24
C LYS A 144 11.54 -0.86 -7.66
N ASN A 145 10.53 -0.74 -8.50
CA ASN A 145 10.57 -1.22 -9.88
C ASN A 145 11.61 -0.48 -10.74
N ALA A 146 11.72 0.84 -10.61
CA ALA A 146 12.61 1.68 -11.43
C ALA A 146 13.95 2.05 -10.73
N GLY A 147 14.20 1.55 -9.52
CA GLY A 147 15.39 1.91 -8.76
C GLY A 147 15.42 3.38 -8.31
N PHE A 148 14.28 4.08 -8.29
CA PHE A 148 14.20 5.52 -7.99
C PHE A 148 14.17 5.84 -6.49
N THR A 149 14.74 4.97 -5.64
CA THR A 149 14.75 5.18 -4.19
C THR A 149 15.34 6.54 -3.79
N GLY A 150 16.44 6.96 -4.42
CA GLY A 150 17.08 8.27 -4.21
C GLY A 150 16.43 9.41 -4.99
N VAL A 151 15.70 9.12 -6.06
CA VAL A 151 15.05 10.09 -6.96
C VAL A 151 13.73 10.62 -6.39
N ARG A 152 13.05 9.84 -5.55
CA ARG A 152 11.84 10.22 -4.79
C ARG A 152 10.60 10.49 -5.66
N LEU A 153 10.25 9.57 -6.56
CA LEU A 153 9.04 9.65 -7.38
C LEU A 153 7.99 8.63 -6.95
N GLY A 154 6.74 9.04 -6.91
CA GLY A 154 5.55 8.22 -6.70
C GLY A 154 4.32 8.95 -7.22
N ALA A 155 3.19 8.28 -7.20
CA ALA A 155 1.90 8.83 -7.58
C ALA A 155 0.81 8.34 -6.64
N THR A 156 -0.16 9.20 -6.36
CA THR A 156 -1.37 8.88 -5.61
C THR A 156 -2.57 8.96 -6.54
N VAL A 157 -3.31 7.88 -6.63
CA VAL A 157 -4.53 7.80 -7.45
C VAL A 157 -5.74 7.87 -6.52
N ILE A 158 -6.54 8.92 -6.68
CA ILE A 158 -7.80 9.11 -5.94
C ILE A 158 -8.92 9.29 -6.96
N PRO A 159 -9.81 8.32 -7.11
CA PRO A 159 -10.96 8.44 -8.01
C PRO A 159 -11.89 9.59 -7.59
N LYS A 160 -12.51 10.25 -8.57
CA LYS A 160 -13.51 11.30 -8.29
C LYS A 160 -14.81 10.73 -7.72
N ASP A 161 -15.02 9.41 -7.88
CA ASP A 161 -16.18 8.69 -7.35
C ASP A 161 -16.04 8.42 -5.85
N LEU A 162 -14.81 8.50 -5.29
CA LEU A 162 -14.56 8.34 -3.86
C LEU A 162 -14.96 9.62 -3.11
N LYS A 163 -16.02 9.52 -2.30
CA LYS A 163 -16.63 10.63 -1.57
C LYS A 163 -16.84 10.28 -0.10
N SER A 164 -16.86 11.33 0.72
CA SER A 164 -17.40 11.31 2.08
C SER A 164 -18.56 12.32 2.14
N GLY A 165 -19.80 11.83 2.18
CA GLY A 165 -20.98 12.64 1.91
C GLY A 165 -20.90 13.27 0.51
N ASP A 166 -21.05 14.58 0.42
CA ASP A 166 -20.97 15.31 -0.85
C ASP A 166 -19.55 15.73 -1.22
N VAL A 167 -18.54 15.45 -0.37
CA VAL A 167 -17.16 15.89 -0.56
C VAL A 167 -16.35 14.82 -1.27
N MET A 168 -15.77 15.16 -2.43
CA MET A 168 -14.82 14.29 -3.14
C MET A 168 -13.45 14.31 -2.43
N LEU A 169 -12.93 13.15 -2.03
CA LEU A 169 -11.60 13.04 -1.41
C LEU A 169 -10.50 13.52 -2.37
N HIS A 170 -10.69 13.33 -3.67
CA HIS A 170 -9.80 13.89 -4.71
C HIS A 170 -9.63 15.41 -4.55
N SER A 171 -10.72 16.17 -4.29
CA SER A 171 -10.65 17.63 -4.13
C SER A 171 -9.90 18.03 -2.87
N LEU A 172 -10.10 17.30 -1.76
CA LEU A 172 -9.37 17.53 -0.52
C LEU A 172 -7.86 17.29 -0.71
N TRP A 173 -7.51 16.17 -1.34
CA TRP A 173 -6.11 15.85 -1.63
C TRP A 173 -5.47 16.86 -2.57
N ALA A 174 -6.14 17.24 -3.65
CA ALA A 174 -5.64 18.22 -4.60
C ALA A 174 -5.37 19.57 -3.91
N ARG A 175 -6.27 20.02 -3.02
CA ARG A 175 -6.11 21.23 -2.23
C ARG A 175 -4.92 21.12 -1.27
N ARG A 176 -4.88 20.04 -0.48
CA ARG A 176 -3.78 19.77 0.47
C ARG A 176 -2.45 19.71 -0.26
N HIS A 177 -2.38 18.92 -1.34
CA HIS A 177 -1.15 18.71 -2.11
C HIS A 177 -0.64 20.02 -2.71
N GLY A 178 -1.51 20.76 -3.42
CA GLY A 178 -1.16 22.04 -4.02
C GLY A 178 -0.81 23.15 -3.01
N THR A 179 -1.21 23.00 -1.72
CA THR A 179 -0.84 23.96 -0.67
C THR A 179 0.51 23.64 -0.05
N LYS A 180 0.84 22.36 0.17
CA LYS A 180 2.06 21.95 0.87
C LYS A 180 3.20 21.50 -0.04
N TYR A 181 2.91 21.23 -1.31
CA TYR A 181 3.88 20.66 -2.24
C TYR A 181 3.52 20.99 -3.69
N ASN A 182 4.46 21.53 -4.45
CA ASN A 182 4.24 21.94 -5.83
C ASN A 182 4.45 20.81 -6.86
N GLY A 183 4.70 19.59 -6.42
CA GLY A 183 4.98 18.44 -7.27
C GLY A 183 6.44 18.04 -7.31
N ALA A 184 6.74 16.88 -7.88
CA ALA A 184 8.11 16.41 -8.07
C ALA A 184 8.86 17.32 -9.05
N PRO A 185 10.19 17.48 -8.91
CA PRO A 185 10.99 18.24 -9.87
C PRO A 185 10.75 17.77 -11.31
N TYR A 186 10.75 18.70 -12.26
CA TYR A 186 10.43 18.39 -13.66
C TYR A 186 11.32 17.28 -14.26
N ILE A 187 12.63 17.33 -13.98
CA ILE A 187 13.58 16.27 -14.40
C ILE A 187 13.15 14.90 -13.89
N VAL A 188 12.69 14.80 -12.64
CA VAL A 188 12.22 13.56 -12.02
C VAL A 188 10.93 13.06 -12.69
N GLN A 189 10.02 13.97 -13.04
CA GLN A 189 8.81 13.63 -13.79
C GLN A 189 9.15 13.09 -15.19
N ARG A 190 10.10 13.71 -15.89
CA ARG A 190 10.58 13.22 -17.20
C ARG A 190 11.26 11.86 -17.09
N ALA A 191 12.03 11.62 -16.04
CA ALA A 191 12.58 10.30 -15.76
C ALA A 191 11.47 9.25 -15.52
N GLY A 192 10.40 9.62 -14.80
CA GLY A 192 9.23 8.77 -14.62
C GLY A 192 8.50 8.46 -15.93
N GLU A 193 8.38 9.43 -16.82
CA GLU A 193 7.82 9.23 -18.15
C GLU A 193 8.66 8.25 -18.99
N ALA A 194 9.99 8.37 -18.91
CA ALA A 194 10.90 7.47 -19.62
C ALA A 194 10.78 6.00 -19.18
N VAL A 195 10.38 5.74 -17.94
CA VAL A 195 10.07 4.40 -17.43
C VAL A 195 9.01 3.69 -18.27
N TYR A 196 8.03 4.43 -18.79
CA TYR A 196 6.94 3.88 -19.61
C TYR A 196 7.23 3.83 -21.11
N SER A 197 8.40 4.29 -21.56
CA SER A 197 8.85 4.07 -22.94
C SER A 197 9.12 2.58 -23.19
N GLU A 198 9.14 2.15 -24.44
CA GLU A 198 9.45 0.76 -24.79
C GLU A 198 10.82 0.32 -24.26
N ALA A 199 11.84 1.19 -24.37
CA ALA A 199 13.18 0.92 -23.82
C ALA A 199 13.15 0.86 -22.28
N GLY A 200 12.42 1.76 -21.62
CA GLY A 200 12.24 1.77 -20.16
C GLY A 200 11.57 0.50 -19.66
N LYS A 201 10.47 0.09 -20.28
CA LYS A 201 9.76 -1.15 -19.94
C LYS A 201 10.65 -2.38 -20.09
N ALA A 202 11.45 -2.46 -21.17
CA ALA A 202 12.39 -3.56 -21.37
C ALA A 202 13.43 -3.61 -20.26
N GLN A 203 14.06 -2.49 -19.92
CA GLN A 203 15.04 -2.40 -18.82
C GLN A 203 14.43 -2.78 -17.48
N LEU A 204 13.20 -2.33 -17.18
CA LEU A 204 12.51 -2.70 -15.94
C LEU A 204 12.21 -4.19 -15.87
N LYS A 205 11.81 -4.80 -16.97
CA LYS A 205 11.58 -6.25 -17.02
C LYS A 205 12.84 -7.03 -16.68
N ASP A 206 13.98 -6.63 -17.22
CA ASP A 206 15.27 -7.27 -16.95
C ASP A 206 15.69 -7.06 -15.48
N GLN A 207 15.49 -5.84 -14.94
CA GLN A 207 15.79 -5.55 -13.55
C GLN A 207 14.92 -6.36 -12.58
N VAL A 208 13.62 -6.45 -12.83
CA VAL A 208 12.70 -7.26 -12.02
C VAL A 208 13.08 -8.73 -12.11
N ALA A 209 13.37 -9.24 -13.31
CA ALA A 209 13.82 -10.63 -13.50
C ALA A 209 15.09 -10.93 -12.71
N TYR A 210 16.06 -10.01 -12.67
CA TYR A 210 17.26 -10.15 -11.86
C TYR A 210 16.94 -10.30 -10.36
N TYR A 211 16.10 -9.43 -9.79
CA TYR A 211 15.70 -9.51 -8.38
C TYR A 211 14.91 -10.79 -8.07
N MET A 212 13.98 -11.18 -8.95
CA MET A 212 13.21 -12.42 -8.78
C MET A 212 14.08 -13.67 -8.86
N ASN A 213 15.13 -13.67 -9.69
CA ASN A 213 16.11 -14.74 -9.73
C ASN A 213 16.94 -14.82 -8.44
N ASN A 214 17.35 -13.66 -7.90
CA ASN A 214 18.04 -13.61 -6.60
C ASN A 214 17.16 -14.17 -5.47
N ALA A 215 15.87 -13.80 -5.44
CA ALA A 215 14.92 -14.34 -4.48
C ALA A 215 14.78 -15.86 -4.56
N LYS A 216 14.68 -16.41 -5.78
CA LYS A 216 14.66 -17.87 -6.00
C LYS A 216 15.93 -18.54 -5.50
N THR A 217 17.10 -17.97 -5.79
CA THR A 217 18.41 -18.51 -5.36
C THR A 217 18.50 -18.52 -3.84
N ILE A 218 18.13 -17.42 -3.17
CA ILE A 218 18.13 -17.31 -1.70
C ILE A 218 17.16 -18.31 -1.09
N LYS A 219 15.93 -18.38 -1.61
CA LYS A 219 14.91 -19.33 -1.12
C LYS A 219 15.39 -20.78 -1.23
N GLN A 220 15.97 -21.16 -2.36
CA GLN A 220 16.49 -22.51 -2.56
C GLN A 220 17.67 -22.80 -1.62
N GLY A 221 18.64 -21.88 -1.52
CA GLY A 221 19.79 -22.06 -0.64
C GLY A 221 19.40 -22.20 0.85
N LEU A 222 18.40 -21.45 1.30
CA LEU A 222 17.86 -21.58 2.66
C LEU A 222 17.17 -22.93 2.87
N LYS A 223 16.40 -23.42 1.90
CA LYS A 223 15.79 -24.76 1.96
C LYS A 223 16.83 -25.87 2.00
N ASP A 224 17.87 -25.78 1.17
CA ASP A 224 18.97 -26.74 1.15
C ASP A 224 19.76 -26.76 2.47
N ALA A 225 19.82 -25.63 3.16
CA ALA A 225 20.39 -25.50 4.50
C ALA A 225 19.44 -25.93 5.64
N GLY A 226 18.24 -26.42 5.33
CA GLY A 226 17.28 -26.97 6.30
C GLY A 226 16.33 -25.95 6.93
N TYR A 227 16.30 -24.71 6.43
CA TYR A 227 15.32 -23.72 6.88
C TYR A 227 13.94 -23.94 6.26
N ASN A 228 12.89 -23.68 7.05
CA ASN A 228 11.52 -23.64 6.53
C ASN A 228 11.26 -22.25 5.94
N VAL A 229 11.12 -22.17 4.62
CA VAL A 229 10.93 -20.91 3.89
C VAL A 229 9.69 -21.04 3.02
N SER A 230 8.73 -20.17 3.25
CA SER A 230 7.51 -20.01 2.45
C SER A 230 7.76 -19.18 1.18
#